data_92c85fd480f42cadf452c32b6285576f
#
_entry.id   92c85fd480f42cadf452c32b6285576f
#
_cell.length_a   1.000
_cell.length_b   1.000
_cell.length_c   1.000
_cell.angle_alpha   90.00
_cell.angle_beta   90.00
_cell.angle_gamma   90.00
#
_symmetry.space_group_name_H-M   'P 1'
#
loop_
_entity.id
_entity.type
_entity.pdbx_description
1 polymer ?
#
loop_
_entity_poly.entity_id
_entity_poly.type
_entity_poly.pdbx_seq_one_letter_code
_entity_poly.pdbx_strand_id
1 'polypeptide(L)'
;MSENLVIIPTYNEKENIERIIRYVFSMPMSFDILIIEDNSPDGTADIVKRLMQEFPERLFIEERKGKLGLGTAYIHGFKWALARDYKYIFEMDADFSHNPDDLIKLHDACANGADLSIGSRYITGVNVVNWPMGRVLMSYYA
;
A
#
# COMPACT_ATOMS: atom_id res chain seq x y z
N MET A 1 -4.26 -4.38 14.92
CA MET A 1 -3.37 -4.20 13.75
C MET A 1 -3.48 -5.44 12.87
N SER A 2 -3.62 -5.23 11.56
CA SER A 2 -3.65 -6.34 10.60
C SER A 2 -2.25 -6.92 10.40
N GLU A 3 -2.16 -8.15 9.89
CA GLU A 3 -0.89 -8.70 9.41
C GLU A 3 -0.53 -8.24 7.99
N ASN A 4 -1.46 -7.54 7.32
CA ASN A 4 -1.32 -7.06 5.94
C ASN A 4 -1.23 -5.54 5.93
N LEU A 5 -0.20 -5.01 5.27
CA LEU A 5 -0.03 -3.57 5.08
C LEU A 5 0.01 -3.25 3.59
N VAL A 6 -0.75 -2.23 3.18
CA VAL A 6 -0.70 -1.70 1.81
C VAL A 6 0.00 -0.35 1.85
N ILE A 7 1.09 -0.21 1.11
CA ILE A 7 1.80 1.06 0.95
C ILE A 7 1.30 1.75 -0.29
N ILE A 8 0.81 2.97 -0.14
CA ILE A 8 0.24 3.76 -1.23
C ILE A 8 0.95 5.11 -1.29
N PRO A 9 1.85 5.31 -2.26
CA PRO A 9 2.47 6.62 -2.46
C PRO A 9 1.46 7.59 -3.06
N THR A 10 1.49 8.84 -2.62
CA THR A 10 0.58 9.87 -3.13
C THR A 10 1.31 11.15 -3.50
N TYR A 11 0.89 11.73 -4.62
CA TYR A 11 1.19 13.09 -5.01
C TYR A 11 0.05 13.60 -5.87
N ASN A 12 -0.70 14.62 -5.38
CA ASN A 12 -1.89 15.16 -6.05
C ASN A 12 -2.95 14.09 -6.35
N GLU A 13 -3.35 13.33 -5.33
CA GLU A 13 -4.34 12.27 -5.46
C GLU A 13 -5.66 12.59 -4.76
N LYS A 14 -5.97 13.88 -4.56
CA LYS A 14 -7.17 14.25 -3.79
C LYS A 14 -8.48 13.70 -4.38
N GLU A 15 -8.53 13.46 -5.69
CA GLU A 15 -9.74 12.96 -6.35
C GLU A 15 -9.97 11.47 -6.09
N ASN A 16 -8.92 10.71 -5.84
CA ASN A 16 -8.97 9.26 -5.72
C ASN A 16 -8.70 8.73 -4.31
N ILE A 17 -7.98 9.49 -3.49
CA ILE A 17 -7.42 8.94 -2.25
C ILE A 17 -8.48 8.44 -1.27
N GLU A 18 -9.56 9.18 -1.09
CA GLU A 18 -10.62 8.74 -0.19
C GLU A 18 -11.30 7.47 -0.69
N ARG A 19 -11.57 7.41 -1.99
CA ARG A 19 -12.24 6.26 -2.60
C ARG A 19 -11.41 4.99 -2.46
N ILE A 20 -10.10 5.09 -2.72
CA ILE A 20 -9.24 3.91 -2.66
C ILE A 20 -9.04 3.42 -1.23
N ILE A 21 -8.91 4.34 -0.28
CA ILE A 21 -8.81 4.00 1.14
C ILE A 21 -10.08 3.28 1.61
N ARG A 22 -11.25 3.83 1.33
CA ARG A 22 -12.52 3.22 1.72
C ARG A 22 -12.73 1.88 1.05
N TYR A 23 -12.34 1.76 -0.21
CA TYR A 23 -12.46 0.51 -0.94
C TYR A 23 -11.62 -0.60 -0.30
N VAL A 24 -10.36 -0.31 -0.02
CA VAL A 24 -9.45 -1.28 0.60
C VAL A 24 -9.97 -1.72 1.96
N PHE A 25 -10.46 -0.78 2.79
CA PHE A 25 -10.99 -1.13 4.10
C PHE A 25 -12.32 -1.86 4.04
N SER A 26 -13.07 -1.77 2.93
CA SER A 26 -14.33 -2.48 2.75
C SER A 26 -14.18 -3.92 2.29
N MET A 27 -12.97 -4.32 1.87
CA MET A 27 -12.75 -5.67 1.39
C MET A 27 -12.88 -6.71 2.50
N PRO A 28 -13.22 -7.97 2.15
CA PRO A 28 -13.41 -9.02 3.18
C PRO A 28 -12.14 -9.38 3.94
N MET A 29 -10.96 -9.08 3.38
CA MET A 29 -9.68 -9.29 4.05
C MET A 29 -9.28 -8.01 4.78
N SER A 30 -8.69 -8.14 5.95
CA SER A 30 -8.25 -7.00 6.75
C SER A 30 -6.91 -6.48 6.25
N PHE A 31 -6.84 -5.16 6.02
CA PHE A 31 -5.60 -4.47 5.64
C PHE A 31 -5.42 -3.23 6.51
N ASP A 32 -4.16 -2.92 6.83
CA ASP A 32 -3.76 -1.58 7.26
C ASP A 32 -3.23 -0.85 6.03
N ILE A 33 -3.29 0.48 6.03
CA ILE A 33 -2.81 1.31 4.92
C ILE A 33 -1.79 2.30 5.44
N LEU A 34 -0.66 2.40 4.74
CA LEU A 34 0.33 3.46 4.95
C LEU A 34 0.37 4.34 3.70
N ILE A 35 0.07 5.60 3.88
CA ILE A 35 0.19 6.61 2.82
C ILE A 35 1.56 7.27 2.94
N ILE A 36 2.33 7.24 1.86
CA ILE A 36 3.57 8.02 1.75
C ILE A 36 3.23 9.27 0.95
N GLU A 37 3.07 10.38 1.65
CA GLU A 37 2.57 11.62 1.08
C GLU A 37 3.71 12.58 0.76
N ASP A 38 3.84 12.93 -0.52
CA ASP A 38 4.97 13.70 -1.04
C ASP A 38 4.64 15.20 -1.17
N ASN A 39 4.08 15.78 -0.12
CA ASN A 39 3.80 17.21 -0.03
C ASN A 39 2.89 17.70 -1.17
N SER A 40 1.77 17.03 -1.36
CA SER A 40 0.80 17.38 -2.41
C SER A 40 0.21 18.77 -2.15
N PRO A 41 0.25 19.66 -3.15
CA PRO A 41 -0.34 20.98 -3.00
C PRO A 41 -1.87 21.00 -3.07
N ASP A 42 -2.51 19.90 -3.47
CA ASP A 42 -3.96 19.84 -3.67
C ASP A 42 -4.78 19.51 -2.43
N GLY A 43 -4.15 19.28 -1.28
CA GLY A 43 -4.85 18.94 -0.05
C GLY A 43 -5.01 17.44 0.20
N THR A 44 -4.31 16.59 -0.53
CA THR A 44 -4.35 15.13 -0.33
C THR A 44 -4.08 14.75 1.13
N ALA A 45 -3.05 15.33 1.75
CA ALA A 45 -2.69 15.02 3.14
C ALA A 45 -3.82 15.31 4.12
N ASP A 46 -4.54 16.40 3.92
CA ASP A 46 -5.64 16.78 4.80
C ASP A 46 -6.79 15.76 4.74
N ILE A 47 -7.06 15.24 3.55
CA ILE A 47 -8.07 14.19 3.37
C ILE A 47 -7.66 12.93 4.13
N VAL A 48 -6.40 12.51 4.00
CA VAL A 48 -5.89 11.34 4.70
C VAL A 48 -5.96 11.52 6.21
N LYS A 49 -5.57 12.68 6.72
CA LYS A 49 -5.60 12.96 8.15
C LYS A 49 -7.02 12.95 8.70
N ARG A 50 -8.00 13.44 7.94
CA ARG A 50 -9.41 13.36 8.31
C ARG A 50 -9.86 11.90 8.40
N LEU A 51 -9.49 11.09 7.42
CA LEU A 51 -9.85 9.66 7.40
C LEU A 51 -9.17 8.86 8.52
N MET A 52 -8.00 9.29 8.98
CA MET A 52 -7.33 8.64 10.12
C MET A 52 -8.16 8.70 11.39
N GLN A 53 -9.00 9.71 11.56
CA GLN A 53 -9.91 9.80 12.71
C GLN A 53 -11.05 8.78 12.60
N GLU A 54 -11.45 8.45 11.37
CA GLU A 54 -12.48 7.45 11.13
C GLU A 54 -11.93 6.02 11.21
N PHE A 55 -10.65 5.83 10.85
CA PHE A 55 -9.99 4.53 10.85
C PHE A 55 -8.76 4.52 11.76
N PRO A 56 -8.93 4.72 13.09
CA PRO A 56 -7.79 4.78 14.00
C PRO A 56 -7.05 3.44 14.03
N GLU A 57 -5.72 3.52 14.11
CA GLU A 57 -4.83 2.36 14.16
C GLU A 57 -4.86 1.45 12.92
N ARG A 58 -5.48 1.92 11.84
CA ARG A 58 -5.52 1.18 10.56
C ARG A 58 -5.00 1.99 9.40
N LEU A 59 -5.11 3.32 9.46
CA LEU A 59 -4.63 4.23 8.44
C LEU A 59 -3.51 5.09 9.01
N PHE A 60 -2.37 5.08 8.32
CA PHE A 60 -1.16 5.80 8.75
C PHE A 60 -0.67 6.68 7.62
N ILE A 61 0.02 7.76 7.97
CA ILE A 61 0.60 8.67 6.99
C ILE A 61 2.05 8.99 7.36
N GLU A 62 2.92 8.96 6.35
CA GLU A 62 4.28 9.45 6.43
C GLU A 62 4.43 10.57 5.41
N GLU A 63 4.69 11.79 5.88
CA GLU A 63 4.81 12.95 5.01
C GLU A 63 6.28 13.21 4.69
N ARG A 64 6.57 13.40 3.39
CA ARG A 64 7.89 13.77 2.91
C ARG A 64 7.87 15.20 2.39
N LYS A 65 9.05 15.80 2.26
CA LYS A 65 9.16 17.23 1.91
C LYS A 65 8.76 17.54 0.48
N GLY A 66 8.76 16.54 -0.41
CA GLY A 66 8.40 16.75 -1.80
C GLY A 66 8.44 15.45 -2.57
N LYS A 67 8.18 15.56 -3.88
CA LYS A 67 8.15 14.41 -4.77
C LYS A 67 9.58 13.92 -5.04
N LEU A 68 9.99 12.88 -4.34
CA LEU A 68 11.34 12.33 -4.38
C LEU A 68 11.45 11.08 -5.27
N GLY A 69 10.37 10.74 -5.97
CA GLY A 69 10.33 9.56 -6.84
C GLY A 69 9.61 8.37 -6.21
N LEU A 70 8.97 7.58 -7.07
CA LEU A 70 8.13 6.46 -6.65
C LEU A 70 8.93 5.38 -5.92
N GLY A 71 10.12 5.05 -6.43
CA GLY A 71 10.98 4.04 -5.81
C GLY A 71 11.38 4.42 -4.39
N THR A 72 11.72 5.68 -4.15
CA THR A 72 12.09 6.14 -2.81
C THR A 72 10.90 6.15 -1.87
N ALA A 73 9.68 6.38 -2.38
CA ALA A 73 8.47 6.29 -1.58
C ALA A 73 8.25 4.87 -1.07
N TYR A 74 8.41 3.88 -1.93
CA TYR A 74 8.28 2.49 -1.53
C TYR A 74 9.36 2.07 -0.53
N ILE A 75 10.61 2.49 -0.74
CA ILE A 75 11.68 2.22 0.22
C ILE A 75 11.36 2.81 1.58
N HIS A 76 10.86 4.03 1.63
CA HIS A 76 10.45 4.67 2.87
C HIS A 76 9.35 3.84 3.57
N GLY A 77 8.36 3.40 2.80
CA GLY A 77 7.29 2.58 3.32
C GLY A 77 7.77 1.22 3.85
N PHE A 78 8.71 0.59 3.15
CA PHE A 78 9.28 -0.68 3.62
C PHE A 78 10.03 -0.53 4.93
N LYS A 79 10.82 0.52 5.08
CA LYS A 79 11.55 0.78 6.32
C LYS A 79 10.57 0.98 7.48
N TRP A 80 9.49 1.71 7.24
CA TRP A 80 8.44 1.90 8.22
C TRP A 80 7.78 0.56 8.60
N ALA A 81 7.49 -0.27 7.60
CA ALA A 81 6.85 -1.56 7.80
C ALA A 81 7.74 -2.57 8.52
N LEU A 82 9.06 -2.55 8.22
CA LEU A 82 10.02 -3.46 8.85
C LEU A 82 10.19 -3.22 10.34
N ALA A 83 9.92 -2.01 10.81
CA ALA A 83 9.94 -1.70 12.24
C ALA A 83 8.70 -2.24 12.96
N ARG A 84 7.76 -2.82 12.25
CA ARG A 84 6.49 -3.35 12.76
C ARG A 84 6.34 -4.82 12.35
N ASP A 85 5.32 -5.50 12.87
CA ASP A 85 5.19 -6.95 12.71
C ASP A 85 4.29 -7.37 11.55
N TYR A 86 4.30 -6.63 10.45
CA TYR A 86 3.53 -7.03 9.28
C TYR A 86 4.11 -8.27 8.64
N LYS A 87 3.23 -9.21 8.31
CA LYS A 87 3.60 -10.44 7.65
C LYS A 87 3.63 -10.28 6.13
N TYR A 88 2.67 -9.54 5.59
CA TYR A 88 2.57 -9.26 4.15
C TYR A 88 2.56 -7.76 3.92
N ILE A 89 3.37 -7.31 2.96
CA ILE A 89 3.49 -5.90 2.60
C ILE A 89 3.19 -5.77 1.11
N PHE A 90 2.20 -4.94 0.80
CA PHE A 90 1.73 -4.70 -0.56
C PHE A 90 2.10 -3.29 -1.00
N GLU A 91 2.35 -3.11 -2.29
CA GLU A 91 2.51 -1.80 -2.91
C GLU A 91 1.39 -1.59 -3.92
N MET A 92 0.79 -0.41 -3.93
CA MET A 92 -0.28 -0.10 -4.85
C MET A 92 -0.31 1.39 -5.14
N ASP A 93 -0.60 1.77 -6.40
CA ASP A 93 -0.78 3.17 -6.76
C ASP A 93 -2.15 3.69 -6.34
N ALA A 94 -2.25 5.01 -6.11
CA ALA A 94 -3.45 5.63 -5.57
C ALA A 94 -4.51 5.99 -6.62
N ASP A 95 -4.22 5.80 -7.90
CA ASP A 95 -5.03 6.32 -9.02
C ASP A 95 -5.97 5.29 -9.65
N PHE A 96 -6.15 4.14 -9.01
CA PHE A 96 -6.94 3.01 -9.54
C PHE A 96 -6.38 2.42 -10.85
N SER A 97 -5.12 2.71 -11.19
CA SER A 97 -4.45 2.03 -12.31
C SER A 97 -4.31 0.53 -12.05
N HIS A 98 -4.37 0.14 -10.79
CA HIS A 98 -4.42 -1.26 -10.35
C HIS A 98 -5.77 -1.54 -9.72
N ASN A 99 -6.29 -2.75 -9.91
CA ASN A 99 -7.52 -3.16 -9.25
C ASN A 99 -7.22 -3.60 -7.81
N PRO A 100 -7.74 -2.89 -6.78
CA PRO A 100 -7.47 -3.29 -5.40
C PRO A 100 -7.91 -4.71 -5.06
N ASP A 101 -8.87 -5.28 -5.78
CA ASP A 101 -9.28 -6.68 -5.57
C ASP A 101 -8.14 -7.67 -5.79
N ASP A 102 -7.14 -7.29 -6.59
CA ASP A 102 -5.97 -8.13 -6.82
C ASP A 102 -5.11 -8.31 -5.58
N LEU A 103 -5.24 -7.45 -4.57
CA LEU A 103 -4.54 -7.62 -3.29
C LEU A 103 -4.86 -8.96 -2.65
N ILE A 104 -6.12 -9.38 -2.70
CA ILE A 104 -6.53 -10.67 -2.14
C ILE A 104 -5.91 -11.83 -2.92
N LYS A 105 -5.88 -11.73 -4.25
CA LYS A 105 -5.26 -12.75 -5.10
C LYS A 105 -3.76 -12.89 -4.81
N LEU A 106 -3.08 -11.76 -4.63
CA LEU A 106 -1.65 -11.73 -4.30
C LEU A 106 -1.39 -12.35 -2.94
N HIS A 107 -2.21 -12.00 -1.96
CA HIS A 107 -2.11 -12.59 -0.62
C HIS A 107 -2.27 -14.10 -0.67
N ASP A 108 -3.29 -14.58 -1.38
CA ASP A 108 -3.57 -16.01 -1.45
C ASP A 108 -2.45 -16.78 -2.15
N ALA A 109 -1.88 -16.20 -3.21
CA ALA A 109 -0.74 -16.81 -3.89
C ALA A 109 0.45 -16.99 -2.95
N CYS A 110 0.74 -16.00 -2.10
CA CYS A 110 1.85 -16.10 -1.15
C CYS A 110 1.52 -17.01 0.03
N ALA A 111 0.29 -16.98 0.51
CA ALA A 111 -0.14 -17.86 1.59
C ALA A 111 -0.12 -19.33 1.18
N ASN A 112 -0.29 -19.62 -0.12
CA ASN A 112 -0.24 -20.97 -0.68
C ASN A 112 1.18 -21.42 -1.06
N GLY A 113 2.20 -20.72 -0.59
CA GLY A 113 3.59 -21.14 -0.72
C GLY A 113 4.37 -20.51 -1.86
N ALA A 114 3.83 -19.53 -2.56
CA ALA A 114 4.59 -18.79 -3.55
C ALA A 114 5.58 -17.85 -2.81
N ASP A 115 6.86 -17.99 -3.10
CA ASP A 115 7.89 -17.11 -2.52
C ASP A 115 7.88 -15.74 -3.17
N LEU A 116 7.37 -15.66 -4.40
CA LEU A 116 7.27 -14.45 -5.17
C LEU A 116 5.98 -14.51 -5.98
N SER A 117 5.20 -13.46 -5.89
CA SER A 117 3.99 -13.33 -6.69
C SER A 117 3.98 -11.94 -7.29
N ILE A 118 3.81 -11.81 -8.61
CA ILE A 118 3.89 -10.53 -9.29
C ILE A 118 2.67 -10.30 -10.16
N GLY A 119 1.94 -9.19 -9.93
CA GLY A 119 0.85 -8.77 -10.78
C GLY A 119 1.22 -7.53 -11.56
N SER A 120 1.13 -7.58 -12.88
CA SER A 120 1.23 -6.40 -13.70
C SER A 120 0.02 -6.30 -14.59
N ARG A 121 -0.28 -5.08 -15.07
CA ARG A 121 -1.46 -4.92 -15.92
C ARG A 121 -1.29 -5.52 -17.32
N TYR A 122 -0.09 -5.87 -17.72
CA TYR A 122 0.18 -6.43 -19.04
C TYR A 122 0.40 -7.94 -19.01
N ILE A 123 1.21 -8.33 -18.11
CA ILE A 123 1.47 -9.71 -17.83
C ILE A 123 1.40 -9.73 -16.36
N THR A 124 0.58 -10.49 -15.85
CA THR A 124 0.62 -10.66 -14.47
C THR A 124 1.98 -10.57 -13.89
N GLY A 125 2.40 -9.47 -13.46
CA GLY A 125 3.70 -9.36 -12.83
C GLY A 125 3.54 -8.85 -11.43
N VAL A 126 3.75 -9.61 -10.46
CA VAL A 126 3.83 -9.17 -9.10
C VAL A 126 5.23 -9.32 -8.64
N ASN A 127 5.81 -8.36 -8.02
CA ASN A 127 7.03 -8.57 -7.32
C ASN A 127 6.74 -8.83 -5.87
N VAL A 128 7.01 -10.03 -5.45
CA VAL A 128 7.03 -10.39 -4.05
C VAL A 128 8.47 -10.65 -3.69
N VAL A 129 8.97 -9.94 -2.71
CA VAL A 129 10.29 -10.22 -2.15
C VAL A 129 10.07 -11.03 -0.88
N ASN A 130 10.68 -12.19 -0.84
CA ASN A 130 10.65 -13.02 0.34
C ASN A 130 11.62 -12.46 1.37
N TRP A 131 11.09 -11.95 2.48
CA TRP A 131 11.91 -11.42 3.56
C TRP A 131 12.40 -12.52 4.48
N PRO A 132 13.59 -12.36 5.06
CA PRO A 132 13.94 -13.15 6.24
C PRO A 132 12.85 -12.98 7.31
N MET A 133 12.49 -14.03 8.01
CA MET A 133 11.46 -14.07 9.03
C MET A 133 10.02 -14.19 8.51
N GLY A 134 9.84 -14.64 7.27
CA GLY A 134 8.51 -14.96 6.74
C GLY A 134 7.68 -13.78 6.30
N ARG A 135 8.27 -12.59 6.21
CA ARG A 135 7.60 -11.43 5.63
C ARG A 135 7.65 -11.51 4.11
N VAL A 136 6.58 -11.13 3.49
CA VAL A 136 6.46 -11.13 2.03
C VAL A 136 6.10 -9.74 1.56
N LEU A 137 6.86 -9.24 0.59
CA LEU A 137 6.58 -7.99 -0.08
C LEU A 137 5.85 -8.27 -1.38
N MET A 138 4.73 -7.61 -1.59
CA MET A 138 3.97 -7.69 -2.82
C MET A 138 3.92 -6.34 -3.48
N SER A 139 4.45 -6.26 -4.69
CA SER A 139 4.54 -5.03 -5.45
C SER A 139 3.69 -5.14 -6.71
N TYR A 140 3.00 -4.07 -7.05
CA TYR A 140 2.14 -4.00 -8.20
C TYR A 140 2.70 -2.98 -9.17
N TYR A 141 3.08 -3.40 -10.37
CA TYR A 141 3.62 -2.51 -11.41
C TYR A 141 2.60 -2.24 -12.51
N ALA A 142 2.57 -1.01 -12.91
CA ALA A 142 1.83 -0.62 -14.10
C ALA A 142 2.52 -1.13 -15.38
#